data_45c229471620faebbe5040a16f04ba07
#
_entry.id   45c229471620faebbe5040a16f04ba07
#
_cell.length_a   1.000
_cell.length_b   1.000
_cell.length_c   1.000
_cell.angle_alpha   90.00
_cell.angle_beta   90.00
_cell.angle_gamma   90.00
#
_symmetry.space_group_name_H-M   'P 1'
#
loop_
_entity.id
_entity.type
_entity.pdbx_description
1 polymer ?
#
loop_
_entity_poly.entity_id
_entity_poly.type
_entity_poly.pdbx_seq_one_letter_code
_entity_poly.pdbx_strand_id
1 'polypeptide(L)'
;MTGAERGFLLLCCHLGDPQRRPLTVAQFRKLARLVRAGEKSPDDRDLEPGDLMALGYGKEESRRIVELFAGEALLDRYLQKARRAGCVPLTWLTPGYPQRLLEALGDDAPACLWARGDLSILDRDGIALVGSRDLNPENQRFAHQAGQEAARQGLVLISGNARGADRTAQNAALTSGGQVISIVADELQNHAIRDNVLYLSEEGFDLEFSAQRALSRNRCIHALGHAAIAAQCSLQTGGTWDGSVKNLRFGWSPLCVFDDGSESARLLEQMGAVKIGFEDLKDLRNLPCSPRLKL
;
A
#
# COMPACT_ATOMS: atom_id res chain seq x y z
N MET A 1 4.93 -19.78 -7.32
CA MET A 1 4.47 -19.65 -5.92
C MET A 1 4.94 -20.87 -5.15
N THR A 2 5.67 -20.65 -4.08
CA THR A 2 6.20 -21.69 -3.18
C THR A 2 5.14 -22.17 -2.17
N GLY A 3 5.38 -23.29 -1.50
CA GLY A 3 4.51 -23.75 -0.40
C GLY A 3 4.42 -22.76 0.74
N ALA A 4 5.52 -22.04 1.05
CA ALA A 4 5.54 -21.01 2.07
C ALA A 4 4.66 -19.80 1.70
N GLU A 5 4.68 -19.35 0.44
CA GLU A 5 3.79 -18.27 -0.05
C GLU A 5 2.32 -18.71 0.00
N ARG A 6 2.01 -19.96 -0.34
CA ARG A 6 0.65 -20.50 -0.23
C ARG A 6 0.17 -20.49 1.24
N GLY A 7 0.97 -21.03 2.15
CA GLY A 7 0.67 -21.02 3.57
C GLY A 7 0.47 -19.59 4.12
N PHE A 8 1.27 -18.64 3.65
CA PHE A 8 1.11 -17.24 4.03
C PHE A 8 -0.22 -16.65 3.56
N LEU A 9 -0.62 -16.91 2.30
CA LEU A 9 -1.92 -16.48 1.77
C LEU A 9 -3.09 -17.12 2.51
N LEU A 10 -2.99 -18.41 2.84
CA LEU A 10 -3.99 -19.13 3.63
C LEU A 10 -4.18 -18.49 5.01
N LEU A 11 -3.11 -18.13 5.68
CA LEU A 11 -3.17 -17.60 7.03
C LEU A 11 -3.53 -16.11 7.10
N CYS A 12 -3.07 -15.30 6.11
CA CYS A 12 -3.10 -13.84 6.22
C CYS A 12 -4.06 -13.15 5.23
N CYS A 13 -4.77 -13.88 4.35
CA CYS A 13 -5.64 -13.27 3.35
C CYS A 13 -7.09 -13.75 3.45
N HIS A 14 -8.04 -12.87 3.12
CA HIS A 14 -9.47 -13.18 3.11
C HIS A 14 -9.88 -14.12 1.96
N LEU A 15 -9.13 -14.15 0.88
CA LEU A 15 -9.37 -15.00 -0.29
C LEU A 15 -10.78 -14.84 -0.89
N GLY A 16 -11.31 -13.61 -0.88
CA GLY A 16 -12.65 -13.31 -1.38
C GLY A 16 -13.80 -13.73 -0.46
N ASP A 17 -13.52 -14.28 0.72
CA ASP A 17 -14.52 -14.64 1.72
C ASP A 17 -14.55 -13.61 2.86
N PRO A 18 -15.60 -12.77 2.95
CA PRO A 18 -15.71 -11.74 4.00
C PRO A 18 -15.90 -12.32 5.41
N GLN A 19 -16.32 -13.58 5.54
CA GLN A 19 -16.46 -14.25 6.83
C GLN A 19 -15.14 -14.82 7.35
N ARG A 20 -14.16 -14.97 6.46
CA ARG A 20 -12.83 -15.45 6.83
C ARG A 20 -12.13 -14.44 7.73
N ARG A 21 -11.53 -14.90 8.82
CA ARG A 21 -10.81 -14.08 9.79
C ARG A 21 -9.32 -14.41 9.75
N PRO A 22 -8.57 -13.88 8.78
CA PRO A 22 -7.14 -14.13 8.65
C PRO A 22 -6.35 -13.61 9.87
N LEU A 23 -5.14 -14.08 10.00
CA LEU A 23 -4.20 -13.56 10.98
C LEU A 23 -3.72 -12.18 10.55
N THR A 24 -3.53 -11.29 11.53
CA THR A 24 -2.74 -10.09 11.29
C THR A 24 -1.27 -10.48 11.09
N VAL A 25 -0.49 -9.58 10.51
CA VAL A 25 0.95 -9.81 10.32
C VAL A 25 1.65 -10.06 11.66
N ALA A 26 1.32 -9.32 12.70
CA ALA A 26 1.87 -9.53 14.03
C ALA A 26 1.54 -10.93 14.60
N GLN A 27 0.30 -11.40 14.40
CA GLN A 27 -0.10 -12.76 14.78
C GLN A 27 0.65 -13.83 13.97
N PHE A 28 0.81 -13.62 12.66
CA PHE A 28 1.59 -14.52 11.81
C PHE A 28 3.07 -14.60 12.27
N ARG A 29 3.70 -13.44 12.54
CA ARG A 29 5.09 -13.41 13.04
C ARG A 29 5.23 -14.16 14.39
N LYS A 30 4.25 -13.99 15.28
CA LYS A 30 4.21 -14.75 16.55
C LYS A 30 4.15 -16.25 16.27
N LEU A 31 3.23 -16.69 15.40
CA LEU A 31 3.09 -18.10 15.02
C LEU A 31 4.39 -18.63 14.41
N ALA A 32 4.96 -17.93 13.42
CA ALA A 32 6.19 -18.35 12.76
C ALA A 32 7.39 -18.46 13.70
N ARG A 33 7.50 -17.58 14.72
CA ARG A 33 8.52 -17.69 15.76
C ARG A 33 8.33 -18.94 16.64
N LEU A 34 7.11 -19.20 17.06
CA LEU A 34 6.79 -20.35 17.91
C LEU A 34 6.99 -21.67 17.19
N VAL A 35 6.60 -21.76 15.92
CA VAL A 35 6.82 -22.95 15.07
C VAL A 35 8.32 -23.20 14.84
N ARG A 36 9.12 -22.15 14.59
CA ARG A 36 10.59 -22.30 14.43
C ARG A 36 11.29 -22.71 15.73
N ALA A 37 10.79 -22.29 16.88
CA ALA A 37 11.34 -22.67 18.18
C ALA A 37 10.94 -24.10 18.59
N GLY A 38 9.87 -24.67 18.00
CA GLY A 38 9.48 -26.05 18.19
C GLY A 38 10.31 -26.98 17.27
N GLU A 39 10.73 -28.12 17.79
CA GLU A 39 11.57 -29.10 17.04
C GLU A 39 10.82 -29.83 15.91
N LYS A 40 9.57 -29.47 15.59
CA LYS A 40 8.75 -30.13 14.55
C LYS A 40 8.88 -29.41 13.22
N SER A 41 9.27 -30.15 12.19
CA SER A 41 9.22 -29.70 10.80
C SER A 41 7.76 -29.46 10.38
N PRO A 42 7.45 -28.30 9.72
CA PRO A 42 6.11 -28.03 9.22
C PRO A 42 5.62 -29.01 8.14
N ASP A 43 6.52 -29.84 7.59
CA ASP A 43 6.25 -30.71 6.45
C ASP A 43 5.84 -32.14 6.83
N ASP A 44 5.87 -32.52 8.12
CA ASP A 44 5.77 -33.94 8.51
C ASP A 44 4.35 -34.46 8.73
N ARG A 45 3.33 -33.60 8.87
CA ARG A 45 1.91 -33.99 9.02
C ARG A 45 0.97 -32.80 9.02
N ASP A 46 -0.33 -33.09 8.90
CA ASP A 46 -1.38 -32.10 9.06
C ASP A 46 -1.31 -31.41 10.43
N LEU A 47 -1.44 -30.09 10.43
CA LEU A 47 -1.47 -29.28 11.64
C LEU A 47 -2.78 -29.52 12.40
N GLU A 48 -2.68 -29.92 13.66
CA GLU A 48 -3.84 -30.12 14.53
C GLU A 48 -3.97 -29.02 15.60
N PRO A 49 -5.19 -28.74 16.11
CA PRO A 49 -5.37 -27.75 17.18
C PRO A 49 -4.52 -28.02 18.42
N GLY A 50 -4.26 -29.31 18.72
CA GLY A 50 -3.42 -29.75 19.84
C GLY A 50 -1.98 -29.24 19.73
N ASP A 51 -1.42 -29.17 18.55
CA ASP A 51 -0.05 -28.68 18.32
C ASP A 51 0.07 -27.19 18.66
N LEU A 52 -0.94 -26.42 18.27
CA LEU A 52 -0.98 -24.98 18.57
C LEU A 52 -1.25 -24.72 20.06
N MET A 53 -2.08 -25.54 20.69
CA MET A 53 -2.31 -25.46 22.13
C MET A 53 -1.01 -25.77 22.90
N ALA A 54 -0.20 -26.71 22.45
CA ALA A 54 1.12 -26.99 23.04
C ALA A 54 2.10 -25.80 22.90
N LEU A 55 1.89 -24.93 21.90
CA LEU A 55 2.62 -23.67 21.71
C LEU A 55 2.03 -22.49 22.51
N GLY A 56 0.99 -22.72 23.32
CA GLY A 56 0.38 -21.73 24.19
C GLY A 56 -0.80 -20.95 23.59
N TYR A 57 -1.36 -21.40 22.45
CA TYR A 57 -2.59 -20.82 21.90
C TYR A 57 -3.85 -21.32 22.62
N GLY A 58 -4.86 -20.46 22.72
CA GLY A 58 -6.18 -20.87 23.21
C GLY A 58 -6.89 -21.80 22.21
N LYS A 59 -7.86 -22.60 22.73
CA LYS A 59 -8.58 -23.60 21.92
C LYS A 59 -9.27 -23.03 20.69
N GLU A 60 -9.93 -21.88 20.79
CA GLU A 60 -10.64 -21.23 19.67
C GLU A 60 -9.66 -20.69 18.63
N GLU A 61 -8.58 -20.06 19.07
CA GLU A 61 -7.55 -19.52 18.15
C GLU A 61 -6.82 -20.67 17.44
N SER A 62 -6.54 -21.76 18.13
CA SER A 62 -5.94 -22.96 17.53
C SER A 62 -6.82 -23.55 16.44
N ARG A 63 -8.13 -23.68 16.68
CA ARG A 63 -9.09 -24.15 15.66
C ARG A 63 -9.12 -23.20 14.46
N ARG A 64 -9.22 -21.89 14.70
CA ARG A 64 -9.22 -20.87 13.64
C ARG A 64 -7.98 -20.98 12.75
N ILE A 65 -6.79 -21.12 13.33
CA ILE A 65 -5.53 -21.24 12.57
C ILE A 65 -5.55 -22.51 11.70
N VAL A 66 -5.97 -23.65 12.24
CA VAL A 66 -6.08 -24.90 11.48
C VAL A 66 -7.11 -24.77 10.34
N GLU A 67 -8.28 -24.20 10.60
CA GLU A 67 -9.30 -23.93 9.58
C GLU A 67 -8.79 -23.00 8.46
N LEU A 68 -8.04 -21.96 8.82
CA LEU A 68 -7.41 -21.09 7.84
C LEU A 68 -6.42 -21.88 6.96
N PHE A 69 -5.61 -22.73 7.54
CA PHE A 69 -4.60 -23.50 6.85
C PHE A 69 -5.19 -24.59 5.95
N ALA A 70 -6.30 -25.18 6.36
CA ALA A 70 -7.05 -26.19 5.60
C ALA A 70 -7.77 -25.64 4.33
N GLY A 71 -7.71 -24.32 4.10
CA GLY A 71 -8.43 -23.64 3.02
C GLY A 71 -7.84 -23.78 1.61
N GLU A 72 -7.05 -24.81 1.30
CA GLU A 72 -6.35 -24.99 0.02
C GLU A 72 -7.28 -24.91 -1.20
N ALA A 73 -8.43 -25.57 -1.16
CA ALA A 73 -9.38 -25.54 -2.27
C ALA A 73 -9.98 -24.12 -2.51
N LEU A 74 -10.13 -23.32 -1.46
CA LEU A 74 -10.54 -21.92 -1.57
C LEU A 74 -9.41 -21.09 -2.20
N LEU A 75 -8.18 -21.27 -1.72
CA LEU A 75 -7.00 -20.60 -2.26
C LEU A 75 -6.84 -20.88 -3.77
N ASP A 76 -6.94 -22.15 -4.18
CA ASP A 76 -6.79 -22.53 -5.60
C ASP A 76 -7.84 -21.86 -6.49
N ARG A 77 -9.11 -21.89 -6.07
CA ARG A 77 -10.18 -21.19 -6.80
C ARG A 77 -9.93 -19.67 -6.88
N TYR A 78 -9.49 -19.07 -5.79
CA TYR A 78 -9.23 -17.63 -5.74
C TYR A 78 -8.04 -17.24 -6.61
N LEU A 79 -6.95 -18.00 -6.57
CA LEU A 79 -5.78 -17.81 -7.44
C LEU A 79 -6.12 -18.01 -8.93
N GLN A 80 -6.98 -18.99 -9.24
CA GLN A 80 -7.44 -19.19 -10.61
C GLN A 80 -8.27 -18.00 -11.10
N LYS A 81 -9.18 -17.48 -10.26
CA LYS A 81 -9.94 -16.27 -10.56
C LYS A 81 -9.01 -15.07 -10.78
N ALA A 82 -8.01 -14.88 -9.91
CA ALA A 82 -7.02 -13.82 -10.04
C ALA A 82 -6.25 -13.90 -11.36
N ARG A 83 -5.76 -15.08 -11.73
CA ARG A 83 -5.04 -15.30 -13.01
C ARG A 83 -5.90 -14.94 -14.21
N ARG A 84 -7.17 -15.35 -14.24
CA ARG A 84 -8.11 -14.99 -15.31
C ARG A 84 -8.34 -13.48 -15.40
N ALA A 85 -8.30 -12.79 -14.27
CA ALA A 85 -8.39 -11.34 -14.18
C ALA A 85 -7.05 -10.63 -14.47
N GLY A 86 -5.96 -11.34 -14.75
CA GLY A 86 -4.62 -10.77 -14.93
C GLY A 86 -4.06 -10.16 -13.65
N CYS A 87 -4.47 -10.67 -12.49
CA CYS A 87 -4.02 -10.22 -11.17
C CYS A 87 -3.09 -11.26 -10.54
N VAL A 88 -2.05 -10.80 -9.86
CA VAL A 88 -1.08 -11.65 -9.16
C VAL A 88 -0.91 -11.19 -7.71
N PRO A 89 -0.77 -12.12 -6.75
CA PRO A 89 -0.46 -11.77 -5.37
C PRO A 89 1.05 -11.56 -5.19
N LEU A 90 1.41 -10.52 -4.46
CA LEU A 90 2.74 -10.26 -3.92
C LEU A 90 2.66 -10.35 -2.40
N THR A 91 3.30 -11.33 -1.80
CA THR A 91 3.36 -11.51 -0.35
C THR A 91 4.72 -11.07 0.18
N TRP A 92 4.87 -10.93 1.46
CA TRP A 92 6.17 -10.66 2.08
C TRP A 92 7.26 -11.69 1.75
N LEU A 93 6.86 -12.88 1.30
CA LEU A 93 7.77 -13.95 0.91
C LEU A 93 8.09 -13.92 -0.60
N THR A 94 7.40 -13.08 -1.35
CA THR A 94 7.60 -12.92 -2.79
C THR A 94 8.78 -11.97 -3.04
N PRO A 95 9.80 -12.33 -3.83
CA PRO A 95 10.95 -11.47 -4.09
C PRO A 95 10.60 -10.07 -4.63
N GLY A 96 9.49 -9.96 -5.39
CA GLY A 96 9.00 -8.69 -5.93
C GLY A 96 8.11 -7.88 -4.97
N TYR A 97 7.98 -8.26 -3.71
CA TYR A 97 7.25 -7.44 -2.74
C TYR A 97 8.05 -6.16 -2.42
N PRO A 98 7.43 -4.96 -2.42
CA PRO A 98 8.15 -3.71 -2.21
C PRO A 98 8.78 -3.65 -0.81
N GLN A 99 10.10 -3.79 -0.71
CA GLN A 99 10.83 -3.75 0.57
C GLN A 99 10.62 -2.45 1.32
N ARG A 100 10.46 -1.34 0.57
CA ARG A 100 10.17 -0.03 1.15
C ARG A 100 8.90 0.00 2.01
N LEU A 101 7.86 -0.77 1.64
CA LEU A 101 6.67 -0.90 2.48
C LEU A 101 6.97 -1.62 3.80
N LEU A 102 7.80 -2.67 3.77
CA LEU A 102 8.20 -3.39 4.98
C LEU A 102 9.04 -2.49 5.91
N GLU A 103 9.97 -1.74 5.34
CA GLU A 103 10.84 -0.81 6.10
C GLU A 103 10.06 0.34 6.72
N ALA A 104 9.07 0.89 5.99
CA ALA A 104 8.32 2.04 6.43
C ALA A 104 7.17 1.69 7.38
N LEU A 105 6.45 0.58 7.11
CA LEU A 105 5.23 0.23 7.82
C LEU A 105 5.43 -0.89 8.85
N GLY A 106 6.51 -1.67 8.76
CA GLY A 106 6.75 -2.79 9.70
C GLY A 106 5.60 -3.79 9.70
N ASP A 107 4.97 -3.99 10.86
CA ASP A 107 3.84 -4.92 11.03
C ASP A 107 2.52 -4.40 10.43
N ASP A 108 2.45 -3.11 10.11
CA ASP A 108 1.31 -2.49 9.42
C ASP A 108 1.40 -2.60 7.89
N ALA A 109 2.51 -3.16 7.35
CA ALA A 109 2.61 -3.44 5.93
C ALA A 109 1.58 -4.50 5.52
N PRO A 110 0.92 -4.34 4.33
CA PRO A 110 -0.02 -5.34 3.84
C PRO A 110 0.61 -6.73 3.77
N ALA A 111 -0.05 -7.73 4.31
CA ALA A 111 0.42 -9.11 4.21
C ALA A 111 0.53 -9.56 2.74
N CYS A 112 -0.38 -9.10 1.92
CA CYS A 112 -0.42 -9.34 0.49
C CYS A 112 -0.84 -8.06 -0.26
N LEU A 113 -0.17 -7.78 -1.37
CA LEU A 113 -0.61 -6.85 -2.39
C LEU A 113 -1.06 -7.64 -3.61
N TRP A 114 -2.24 -7.35 -4.11
CA TRP A 114 -2.69 -7.82 -5.40
C TRP A 114 -2.25 -6.82 -6.45
N ALA A 115 -1.57 -7.30 -7.47
CA ALA A 115 -0.99 -6.47 -8.53
C ALA A 115 -1.58 -6.79 -9.89
N ARG A 116 -1.76 -5.74 -10.74
CA ARG A 116 -2.23 -5.84 -12.11
C ARG A 116 -1.47 -4.86 -12.98
N GLY A 117 -0.74 -5.34 -13.98
CA GLY A 117 0.13 -4.55 -14.86
C GLY A 117 1.57 -4.99 -14.79
N ASP A 118 2.49 -4.13 -15.20
CA ASP A 118 3.92 -4.42 -15.25
C ASP A 118 4.57 -4.28 -13.86
N LEU A 119 5.00 -5.40 -13.28
CA LEU A 119 5.64 -5.44 -11.97
C LEU A 119 7.01 -4.76 -11.94
N SER A 120 7.70 -4.64 -13.08
CA SER A 120 9.02 -4.00 -13.14
C SER A 120 8.99 -2.52 -12.75
N ILE A 121 7.81 -1.91 -12.74
CA ILE A 121 7.60 -0.54 -12.26
C ILE A 121 7.89 -0.41 -10.76
N LEU A 122 7.77 -1.48 -9.97
CA LEU A 122 8.10 -1.50 -8.53
C LEU A 122 9.60 -1.35 -8.25
N ASP A 123 10.45 -1.67 -9.20
CA ASP A 123 11.91 -1.59 -9.05
C ASP A 123 12.44 -0.16 -9.23
N ARG A 124 11.58 0.79 -9.58
CA ARG A 124 11.95 2.18 -9.86
C ARG A 124 11.69 3.09 -8.67
N ASP A 125 12.50 4.13 -8.58
CA ASP A 125 12.26 5.21 -7.62
C ASP A 125 10.94 5.92 -7.92
N GLY A 126 10.18 6.22 -6.87
CA GLY A 126 8.88 6.87 -7.02
C GLY A 126 8.64 7.97 -6.00
N ILE A 127 7.81 8.92 -6.40
CA ILE A 127 7.31 10.02 -5.57
C ILE A 127 5.80 9.85 -5.35
N ALA A 128 5.37 9.93 -4.10
CA ALA A 128 3.96 9.84 -3.76
C ALA A 128 3.28 11.21 -3.87
N LEU A 129 2.05 11.23 -4.42
CA LEU A 129 1.21 12.40 -4.41
C LEU A 129 -0.18 12.06 -3.90
N VAL A 130 -0.65 12.84 -2.96
CA VAL A 130 -1.99 12.77 -2.38
C VAL A 130 -2.65 14.16 -2.40
N GLY A 131 -3.97 14.20 -2.38
CA GLY A 131 -4.65 15.48 -2.32
C GLY A 131 -6.16 15.38 -2.31
N SER A 132 -6.81 16.53 -2.22
CA SER A 132 -8.26 16.67 -2.24
C SER A 132 -8.90 16.13 -3.52
N ARG A 133 -10.12 15.64 -3.38
CA ARG A 133 -10.97 15.29 -4.54
C ARG A 133 -11.49 16.50 -5.28
N ASP A 134 -11.56 17.64 -4.61
CA ASP A 134 -11.98 18.93 -5.13
C ASP A 134 -10.83 19.92 -4.94
N LEU A 135 -10.12 20.18 -6.04
CA LEU A 135 -8.97 21.07 -6.08
C LEU A 135 -9.41 22.50 -6.46
N ASN A 136 -8.79 23.48 -5.83
CA ASN A 136 -8.80 24.81 -6.41
C ASN A 136 -7.87 24.89 -7.64
N PRO A 137 -8.00 25.93 -8.50
CA PRO A 137 -7.25 25.99 -9.76
C PRO A 137 -5.73 26.00 -9.60
N GLU A 138 -5.21 26.58 -8.54
CA GLU A 138 -3.77 26.64 -8.28
C GLU A 138 -3.21 25.28 -7.85
N ASN A 139 -3.88 24.62 -6.92
CA ASN A 139 -3.51 23.26 -6.47
C ASN A 139 -3.67 22.23 -7.61
N GLN A 140 -4.64 22.45 -8.52
CA GLN A 140 -4.77 21.62 -9.72
C GLN A 140 -3.56 21.78 -10.64
N ARG A 141 -3.11 23.02 -10.88
CA ARG A 141 -1.89 23.30 -11.67
C ARG A 141 -0.66 22.68 -11.01
N PHE A 142 -0.56 22.80 -9.68
CA PHE A 142 0.53 22.20 -8.91
C PHE A 142 0.56 20.68 -9.05
N ALA A 143 -0.57 19.99 -8.82
CA ALA A 143 -0.67 18.55 -8.96
C ALA A 143 -0.36 18.08 -10.40
N HIS A 144 -0.82 18.83 -11.41
CA HIS A 144 -0.51 18.58 -12.82
C HIS A 144 1.00 18.70 -13.07
N GLN A 145 1.64 19.79 -12.63
CA GLN A 145 3.07 19.99 -12.81
C GLN A 145 3.89 18.95 -12.06
N ALA A 146 3.49 18.55 -10.84
CA ALA A 146 4.16 17.49 -10.09
C ALA A 146 4.16 16.17 -10.87
N GLY A 147 3.05 15.82 -11.52
CA GLY A 147 2.97 14.64 -12.39
C GLY A 147 3.89 14.74 -13.62
N GLN A 148 3.93 15.88 -14.29
CA GLN A 148 4.83 16.12 -15.42
C GLN A 148 6.31 16.02 -15.01
N GLU A 149 6.67 16.63 -13.89
CA GLU A 149 8.03 16.63 -13.38
C GLU A 149 8.47 15.24 -12.90
N ALA A 150 7.58 14.46 -12.31
CA ALA A 150 7.87 13.06 -12.00
C ALA A 150 8.27 12.27 -13.26
N ALA A 151 7.50 12.41 -14.33
CA ALA A 151 7.81 11.77 -15.61
C ALA A 151 9.13 12.28 -16.21
N ARG A 152 9.35 13.60 -16.25
CA ARG A 152 10.57 14.23 -16.77
C ARG A 152 11.83 13.76 -16.04
N GLN A 153 11.73 13.54 -14.73
CA GLN A 153 12.84 13.11 -13.86
C GLN A 153 13.00 11.59 -13.79
N GLY A 154 12.19 10.83 -14.54
CA GLY A 154 12.23 9.36 -14.56
C GLY A 154 11.78 8.72 -13.26
N LEU A 155 10.94 9.43 -12.47
CA LEU A 155 10.32 8.92 -11.26
C LEU A 155 8.94 8.33 -11.57
N VAL A 156 8.59 7.26 -10.88
CA VAL A 156 7.23 6.72 -10.89
C VAL A 156 6.34 7.59 -10.01
N LEU A 157 5.21 8.04 -10.54
CA LEU A 157 4.21 8.73 -9.74
C LEU A 157 3.34 7.70 -8.99
N ILE A 158 3.29 7.79 -7.68
CA ILE A 158 2.53 6.88 -6.80
C ILE A 158 1.33 7.64 -6.24
N SER A 159 0.12 7.12 -6.47
CA SER A 159 -1.09 7.77 -5.98
C SER A 159 -2.27 6.80 -5.88
N GLY A 160 -3.46 7.30 -5.53
CA GLY A 160 -4.62 6.48 -5.19
C GLY A 160 -5.71 6.37 -6.24
N ASN A 161 -5.54 6.95 -7.41
CA ASN A 161 -6.54 6.98 -8.48
C ASN A 161 -7.88 7.66 -8.11
N ALA A 162 -7.94 8.43 -7.03
CA ALA A 162 -9.13 9.18 -6.68
C ALA A 162 -9.34 10.38 -7.62
N ARG A 163 -10.58 10.87 -7.70
CA ARG A 163 -10.86 12.15 -8.38
C ARG A 163 -10.02 13.27 -7.75
N GLY A 164 -9.72 14.31 -8.51
CA GLY A 164 -8.97 15.48 -8.05
C GLY A 164 -7.46 15.29 -8.19
N ALA A 165 -6.70 15.50 -7.11
CA ALA A 165 -5.24 15.54 -7.14
C ALA A 165 -4.61 14.28 -7.75
N ASP A 166 -5.07 13.11 -7.32
CA ASP A 166 -4.51 11.83 -7.76
C ASP A 166 -4.61 11.70 -9.30
N ARG A 167 -5.82 11.81 -9.85
CA ARG A 167 -6.02 11.68 -11.31
C ARG A 167 -5.38 12.80 -12.11
N THR A 168 -5.34 14.02 -11.56
CA THR A 168 -4.67 15.15 -12.23
C THR A 168 -3.18 14.86 -12.42
N ALA A 169 -2.51 14.44 -11.36
CA ALA A 169 -1.09 14.12 -11.38
C ALA A 169 -0.80 12.85 -12.22
N GLN A 170 -1.59 11.78 -12.06
CA GLN A 170 -1.43 10.55 -12.84
C GLN A 170 -1.58 10.80 -14.34
N ASN A 171 -2.61 11.53 -14.76
CA ASN A 171 -2.82 11.85 -16.17
C ASN A 171 -1.66 12.69 -16.72
N ALA A 172 -1.17 13.66 -15.95
CA ALA A 172 -0.03 14.48 -16.35
C ALA A 172 1.25 13.66 -16.49
N ALA A 173 1.53 12.75 -15.55
CA ALA A 173 2.66 11.83 -15.64
C ALA A 173 2.57 10.93 -16.89
N LEU A 174 1.42 10.32 -17.13
CA LEU A 174 1.20 9.43 -18.27
C LEU A 174 1.27 10.16 -19.63
N THR A 175 0.67 11.34 -19.74
CA THR A 175 0.75 12.15 -20.98
C THR A 175 2.16 12.68 -21.27
N SER A 176 3.00 12.75 -20.26
CA SER A 176 4.43 13.10 -20.36
C SER A 176 5.34 11.87 -20.54
N GLY A 177 4.78 10.69 -20.82
CA GLY A 177 5.54 9.46 -21.05
C GLY A 177 6.08 8.78 -19.80
N GLY A 178 5.61 9.20 -18.62
CA GLY A 178 6.01 8.63 -17.33
C GLY A 178 5.26 7.34 -16.95
N GLN A 179 5.59 6.82 -15.80
CA GLN A 179 4.98 5.61 -15.23
C GLN A 179 4.25 5.93 -13.93
N VAL A 180 3.23 5.12 -13.63
CA VAL A 180 2.34 5.32 -12.48
C VAL A 180 2.18 4.01 -11.70
N ILE A 181 2.27 4.09 -10.38
CA ILE A 181 1.74 3.09 -9.46
C ILE A 181 0.46 3.63 -8.86
N SER A 182 -0.64 2.93 -9.11
CA SER A 182 -1.97 3.31 -8.64
C SER A 182 -2.44 2.33 -7.57
N ILE A 183 -2.43 2.75 -6.30
CA ILE A 183 -2.93 1.90 -5.21
C ILE A 183 -4.42 2.17 -5.06
N VAL A 184 -5.24 1.21 -5.46
CA VAL A 184 -6.69 1.36 -5.59
C VAL A 184 -7.45 0.80 -4.39
N ALA A 185 -8.65 1.32 -4.16
CA ALA A 185 -9.54 0.87 -3.09
C ALA A 185 -10.86 0.28 -3.63
N ASP A 186 -10.92 0.09 -4.93
CA ASP A 186 -12.01 -0.54 -5.67
C ASP A 186 -11.54 -1.85 -6.31
N GLU A 187 -12.36 -2.45 -7.15
CA GLU A 187 -12.07 -3.72 -7.82
C GLU A 187 -10.88 -3.60 -8.78
N LEU A 188 -9.73 -4.08 -8.36
CA LEU A 188 -8.49 -4.09 -9.15
C LEU A 188 -8.68 -4.74 -10.52
N GLN A 189 -9.49 -5.81 -10.60
CA GLN A 189 -9.77 -6.55 -11.84
C GLN A 189 -10.42 -5.70 -12.94
N ASN A 190 -11.09 -4.59 -12.60
CA ASN A 190 -11.79 -3.72 -13.54
C ASN A 190 -10.90 -2.64 -14.16
N HIS A 191 -9.68 -2.45 -13.66
CA HIS A 191 -8.73 -1.50 -14.24
C HIS A 191 -8.09 -2.08 -15.52
N ALA A 192 -8.10 -1.30 -16.60
CA ALA A 192 -7.48 -1.72 -17.86
C ALA A 192 -5.94 -1.83 -17.71
N ILE A 193 -5.36 -2.92 -18.19
CA ILE A 193 -3.90 -3.08 -18.24
C ILE A 193 -3.33 -2.07 -19.24
N ARG A 194 -2.28 -1.37 -18.82
CA ARG A 194 -1.49 -0.42 -19.61
C ARG A 194 -0.02 -0.61 -19.31
N ASP A 195 0.84 -0.47 -20.29
CA ASP A 195 2.28 -0.74 -20.16
C ASP A 195 3.01 0.16 -19.13
N ASN A 196 2.46 1.33 -18.87
CA ASN A 196 3.03 2.34 -17.97
C ASN A 196 2.25 2.54 -16.67
N VAL A 197 1.33 1.62 -16.32
CA VAL A 197 0.56 1.69 -15.09
C VAL A 197 0.57 0.34 -14.37
N LEU A 198 1.02 0.35 -13.13
CA LEU A 198 0.85 -0.76 -12.21
C LEU A 198 -0.25 -0.42 -11.21
N TYR A 199 -1.28 -1.24 -11.17
CA TYR A 199 -2.33 -1.15 -10.16
C TYR A 199 -2.05 -2.12 -9.01
N LEU A 200 -2.25 -1.64 -7.77
CA LEU A 200 -2.09 -2.42 -6.53
C LEU A 200 -3.35 -2.32 -5.67
N SER A 201 -3.69 -3.40 -4.97
CA SER A 201 -4.75 -3.43 -3.95
C SER A 201 -4.32 -4.28 -2.75
N GLU A 202 -4.68 -3.89 -1.51
CA GLU A 202 -4.21 -4.54 -0.27
C GLU A 202 -4.95 -5.83 0.08
N GLU A 203 -6.27 -5.86 -0.04
CA GLU A 203 -7.09 -6.89 0.58
C GLU A 203 -7.57 -7.96 -0.40
N GLY A 204 -7.67 -7.59 -1.68
CA GLY A 204 -8.18 -8.45 -2.74
C GLY A 204 -8.19 -7.72 -4.07
N PHE A 205 -8.36 -8.48 -5.15
CA PHE A 205 -8.43 -7.92 -6.51
C PHE A 205 -9.89 -7.70 -6.98
N ASP A 206 -10.85 -8.24 -6.26
CA ASP A 206 -12.27 -8.31 -6.62
C ASP A 206 -13.19 -7.65 -5.57
N LEU A 207 -12.64 -6.82 -4.70
CA LEU A 207 -13.40 -6.14 -3.65
C LEU A 207 -13.90 -4.78 -4.12
N GLU A 208 -15.19 -4.52 -3.90
CA GLU A 208 -15.83 -3.25 -4.18
C GLU A 208 -15.21 -2.09 -3.40
N PHE A 209 -15.43 -0.88 -3.88
CA PHE A 209 -14.97 0.33 -3.21
C PHE A 209 -15.56 0.45 -1.81
N SER A 210 -14.71 0.79 -0.83
CA SER A 210 -15.15 1.29 0.47
C SER A 210 -14.29 2.47 0.93
N ALA A 211 -14.92 3.38 1.68
CA ALA A 211 -14.21 4.51 2.27
C ALA A 211 -13.12 4.06 3.26
N GLN A 212 -13.38 2.98 4.00
CA GLN A 212 -12.42 2.40 4.94
C GLN A 212 -11.19 1.89 4.22
N ARG A 213 -11.35 1.15 3.10
CA ARG A 213 -10.23 0.67 2.27
C ARG A 213 -9.45 1.84 1.68
N ALA A 214 -10.15 2.90 1.23
CA ALA A 214 -9.49 4.10 0.71
C ALA A 214 -8.64 4.82 1.76
N LEU A 215 -9.09 4.87 3.01
CA LEU A 215 -8.32 5.44 4.13
C LEU A 215 -7.15 4.54 4.53
N SER A 216 -7.39 3.22 4.63
CA SER A 216 -6.37 2.24 5.00
C SER A 216 -5.19 2.26 4.02
N ARG A 217 -5.44 2.23 2.72
CA ARG A 217 -4.41 2.14 1.68
C ARG A 217 -3.53 3.40 1.57
N ASN A 218 -3.98 4.55 2.13
CA ASN A 218 -3.18 5.79 2.07
C ASN A 218 -1.80 5.61 2.70
N ARG A 219 -1.67 4.79 3.76
CA ARG A 219 -0.36 4.48 4.32
C ARG A 219 0.59 3.88 3.30
N CYS A 220 0.10 3.02 2.42
CA CYS A 220 0.90 2.41 1.37
C CYS A 220 1.33 3.42 0.30
N ILE A 221 0.48 4.40 -0.05
CA ILE A 221 0.85 5.48 -0.97
C ILE A 221 2.02 6.26 -0.38
N HIS A 222 1.87 6.76 0.85
CA HIS A 222 2.93 7.51 1.52
C HIS A 222 4.22 6.70 1.66
N ALA A 223 4.12 5.45 2.10
CA ALA A 223 5.26 4.61 2.41
C ALA A 223 6.04 4.14 1.16
N LEU A 224 5.37 4.00 0.01
CA LEU A 224 6.01 3.49 -1.20
C LEU A 224 6.86 4.56 -1.90
N GLY A 225 6.52 5.84 -1.80
CA GLY A 225 7.32 6.94 -2.33
C GLY A 225 8.57 7.22 -1.48
N HIS A 226 9.67 7.70 -2.10
CA HIS A 226 10.82 8.19 -1.34
C HIS A 226 10.48 9.45 -0.53
N ALA A 227 9.51 10.24 -1.01
CA ALA A 227 8.83 11.31 -0.29
C ALA A 227 7.36 11.33 -0.72
N ALA A 228 6.51 12.00 0.05
CA ALA A 228 5.11 12.23 -0.26
C ALA A 228 4.83 13.73 -0.39
N ILE A 229 3.99 14.09 -1.36
CA ILE A 229 3.54 15.46 -1.61
C ILE A 229 2.04 15.54 -1.36
N ALA A 230 1.60 16.39 -0.44
CA ALA A 230 0.20 16.75 -0.27
C ALA A 230 -0.11 18.00 -1.10
N ALA A 231 -0.82 17.84 -2.23
CA ALA A 231 -1.12 18.92 -3.16
C ALA A 231 -2.22 19.87 -2.64
N GLN A 232 -3.16 19.37 -1.87
CA GLN A 232 -4.19 20.12 -1.15
C GLN A 232 -4.83 19.20 -0.12
N CYS A 233 -5.12 19.71 1.06
CA CYS A 233 -5.93 18.98 2.02
C CYS A 233 -6.97 19.89 2.70
N SER A 234 -8.10 19.29 3.06
CA SER A 234 -9.11 19.96 3.87
C SER A 234 -8.65 20.02 5.31
N LEU A 235 -8.90 21.14 5.98
CA LEU A 235 -8.48 21.35 7.36
C LEU A 235 -9.12 20.32 8.29
N GLN A 236 -8.28 19.54 8.97
CA GLN A 236 -8.65 18.53 9.98
C GLN A 236 -9.70 17.49 9.54
N THR A 237 -9.93 17.35 8.23
CA THR A 237 -10.90 16.41 7.69
C THR A 237 -10.41 15.72 6.42
N GLY A 238 -10.99 14.53 6.12
CA GLY A 238 -10.75 13.80 4.88
C GLY A 238 -9.47 12.96 4.88
N GLY A 239 -9.39 12.11 3.87
CA GLY A 239 -8.33 11.09 3.77
C GLY A 239 -6.93 11.65 3.56
N THR A 240 -6.79 12.80 2.90
CA THR A 240 -5.49 13.45 2.70
C THR A 240 -4.94 13.99 4.02
N TRP A 241 -5.78 14.67 4.82
CA TRP A 241 -5.38 15.16 6.13
C TRP A 241 -5.01 14.00 7.06
N ASP A 242 -5.90 13.00 7.21
CA ASP A 242 -5.66 11.83 8.08
C ASP A 242 -4.38 11.09 7.68
N GLY A 243 -4.18 10.84 6.39
CA GLY A 243 -2.99 10.17 5.86
C GLY A 243 -1.71 10.98 6.11
N SER A 244 -1.75 12.30 5.90
CA SER A 244 -0.60 13.20 6.11
C SER A 244 -0.20 13.27 7.59
N VAL A 245 -1.18 13.42 8.49
CA VAL A 245 -0.93 13.45 9.94
C VAL A 245 -0.36 12.11 10.43
N LYS A 246 -0.90 11.00 9.97
CA LYS A 246 -0.37 9.67 10.27
C LYS A 246 1.03 9.47 9.72
N ASN A 247 1.29 9.93 8.48
CA ASN A 247 2.63 9.87 7.91
C ASN A 247 3.66 10.62 8.77
N LEU A 248 3.35 11.85 9.20
CA LEU A 248 4.20 12.63 10.09
C LEU A 248 4.41 11.93 11.44
N ARG A 249 3.34 11.38 12.02
CA ARG A 249 3.39 10.69 13.32
C ARG A 249 4.22 9.42 13.29
N PHE A 250 4.08 8.61 12.24
CA PHE A 250 4.73 7.29 12.15
C PHE A 250 6.00 7.29 11.29
N GLY A 251 6.33 8.40 10.63
CA GLY A 251 7.56 8.55 9.85
C GLY A 251 7.63 7.62 8.63
N TRP A 252 6.51 7.35 7.94
CA TRP A 252 6.52 6.43 6.79
C TRP A 252 7.40 6.94 5.64
N SER A 253 7.31 8.24 5.34
CA SER A 253 8.17 8.94 4.38
C SER A 253 8.27 10.42 4.73
N PRO A 254 9.29 11.16 4.25
CA PRO A 254 9.30 12.61 4.30
C PRO A 254 8.02 13.18 3.66
N LEU A 255 7.41 14.19 4.29
CA LEU A 255 6.19 14.83 3.79
C LEU A 255 6.45 16.27 3.38
N CYS A 256 6.12 16.59 2.13
CA CYS A 256 6.02 17.94 1.64
C CYS A 256 4.56 18.33 1.46
N VAL A 257 4.24 19.60 1.66
CA VAL A 257 2.90 20.15 1.42
C VAL A 257 3.01 21.37 0.52
N PHE A 258 2.14 21.47 -0.46
CA PHE A 258 2.10 22.66 -1.32
C PHE A 258 1.72 23.90 -0.50
N ASP A 259 2.53 24.95 -0.61
CA ASP A 259 2.27 26.25 0.05
C ASP A 259 1.22 27.04 -0.72
N ASP A 260 -0.02 26.68 -0.52
CA ASP A 260 -1.19 27.35 -1.13
C ASP A 260 -1.75 28.48 -0.23
N GLY A 261 -1.03 28.83 0.84
CA GLY A 261 -1.47 29.83 1.82
C GLY A 261 -2.59 29.34 2.75
N SER A 262 -3.05 28.10 2.64
CA SER A 262 -4.13 27.56 3.46
C SER A 262 -3.70 27.30 4.91
N GLU A 263 -4.67 27.32 5.82
CA GLU A 263 -4.43 26.94 7.21
C GLU A 263 -4.02 25.48 7.35
N SER A 264 -4.54 24.60 6.50
CA SER A 264 -4.15 23.19 6.48
C SER A 264 -2.68 22.99 6.13
N ALA A 265 -2.15 23.71 5.13
CA ALA A 265 -0.73 23.66 4.78
C ALA A 265 0.15 24.17 5.94
N ARG A 266 -0.26 25.28 6.58
CA ARG A 266 0.44 25.84 7.74
C ARG A 266 0.46 24.87 8.93
N LEU A 267 -0.65 24.20 9.24
CA LEU A 267 -0.70 23.26 10.34
C LEU A 267 0.14 21.99 10.06
N LEU A 268 0.12 21.46 8.83
CA LEU A 268 1.01 20.34 8.47
C LEU A 268 2.49 20.73 8.61
N GLU A 269 2.85 21.96 8.22
CA GLU A 269 4.22 22.49 8.42
C GLU A 269 4.58 22.53 9.93
N GLN A 270 3.71 23.04 10.78
CA GLN A 270 3.92 23.03 12.23
C GLN A 270 4.07 21.62 12.81
N MET A 271 3.48 20.63 12.18
CA MET A 271 3.60 19.22 12.56
C MET A 271 4.85 18.53 11.95
N GLY A 272 5.63 19.22 11.12
CA GLY A 272 6.88 18.71 10.57
C GLY A 272 6.89 18.44 9.06
N ALA A 273 5.83 18.76 8.33
CA ALA A 273 5.88 18.77 6.87
C ALA A 273 6.72 19.97 6.38
N VAL A 274 7.29 19.85 5.19
CA VAL A 274 8.01 20.95 4.56
C VAL A 274 7.13 21.58 3.49
N LYS A 275 6.95 22.89 3.54
CA LYS A 275 6.28 23.64 2.49
C LYS A 275 7.13 23.68 1.23
N ILE A 276 6.49 23.44 0.10
CA ILE A 276 7.11 23.49 -1.23
C ILE A 276 6.24 24.28 -2.21
N GLY A 277 6.88 24.89 -3.19
CA GLY A 277 6.24 25.60 -4.29
C GLY A 277 6.50 24.93 -5.65
N PHE A 278 6.15 25.62 -6.71
CA PHE A 278 6.36 25.15 -8.10
C PHE A 278 7.83 24.96 -8.46
N GLU A 279 8.73 25.77 -7.90
CA GLU A 279 10.17 25.70 -8.18
C GLU A 279 10.79 24.43 -7.63
N ASP A 280 10.34 23.98 -6.46
CA ASP A 280 10.84 22.77 -5.79
C ASP A 280 10.53 21.49 -6.60
N LEU A 281 9.49 21.51 -7.43
CA LEU A 281 9.14 20.39 -8.32
C LEU A 281 10.22 20.12 -9.37
N LYS A 282 11.11 21.05 -9.66
CA LYS A 282 12.20 20.88 -10.64
C LYS A 282 13.23 19.84 -10.20
N ASP A 283 13.29 19.53 -8.89
CA ASP A 283 14.18 18.50 -8.33
C ASP A 283 13.43 17.65 -7.28
N LEU A 284 12.57 16.78 -7.77
CA LEU A 284 11.78 15.88 -6.91
C LEU A 284 12.62 14.87 -6.15
N ARG A 285 13.83 14.56 -6.60
CA ARG A 285 14.74 13.63 -5.91
C ARG A 285 15.33 14.23 -4.64
N ASN A 286 15.53 15.54 -4.63
CA ASN A 286 16.15 16.28 -3.53
C ASN A 286 15.18 17.29 -2.89
N LEU A 287 13.89 16.95 -2.81
CA LEU A 287 12.93 17.80 -2.12
C LEU A 287 13.44 18.15 -0.71
N PRO A 288 13.23 19.39 -0.25
CA PRO A 288 13.66 19.85 1.07
C PRO A 288 12.77 19.21 2.17
N CYS A 289 12.85 17.91 2.32
CA CYS A 289 12.06 17.16 3.28
C CYS A 289 12.81 16.97 4.59
N SER A 290 12.11 17.13 5.72
CA SER A 290 12.69 16.81 7.02
C SER A 290 13.14 15.35 7.07
N PRO A 291 14.31 15.05 7.67
CA PRO A 291 14.74 13.68 7.86
C PRO A 291 13.70 12.92 8.70
N ARG A 292 13.54 11.61 8.41
CA ARG A 292 12.66 10.74 9.21
C ARG A 292 13.04 10.84 10.69
N LEU A 293 12.17 11.38 11.51
CA LEU A 293 12.26 11.22 12.96
C LEU A 293 11.89 9.77 13.28
N LYS A 294 12.88 8.89 13.41
CA LYS A 294 12.67 7.59 14.07
C LYS A 294 12.52 7.89 15.56
N LEU A 295 11.28 7.96 16.05
CA LEU A 295 10.98 7.95 17.47
C LEU A 295 11.07 6.53 18.03
#